data_91f49882a8470f46cd5f8d6ce2525c13
#
_entry.id   91f49882a8470f46cd5f8d6ce2525c13
#
_cell.length_a   1.000
_cell.length_b   1.000
_cell.length_c   1.000
_cell.angle_alpha   90.00
_cell.angle_beta   90.00
_cell.angle_gamma   90.00
#
_symmetry.space_group_name_H-M   'P 1'
#
loop_
_entity.id
_entity.type
_entity.pdbx_description
1 polymer ?
#
loop_
_entity_poly.entity_id
_entity_poly.type
_entity_poly.pdbx_seq_one_letter_code
_entity_poly.pdbx_strand_id
1 'polypeptide(L)'
;EKGKVKDVRSCGTLFRGLEMILKGRDPRDVQHFTQRTCGVCTYTHALASTRALEDAIFNASHKDIPANATYIRNLVLGQLFLHDHIVHFYHLHALDWVDVTSALQADPSKAASLANSISSRPTKAEDLRAVQDKLKAFVASGQLGPFTNAYFLGGHPAYYLDPEANLIATAHYLE
;
A
#
# COMPACT_ATOMS: atom_id res chain seq x y z
N GLU A 1 1.16 22.14 26.92
CA GLU A 1 1.26 22.55 28.30
C GLU A 1 0.27 21.77 29.21
N LYS A 2 0.69 21.30 30.36
CA LYS A 2 -0.14 20.52 31.29
C LYS A 2 -0.81 19.28 30.64
N GLY A 3 -0.11 18.56 29.75
CA GLY A 3 -0.64 17.38 29.07
C GLY A 3 -1.66 17.69 27.97
N LYS A 4 -1.87 18.94 27.60
CA LYS A 4 -2.74 19.34 26.48
C LYS A 4 -1.92 19.91 25.33
N VAL A 5 -2.26 19.49 24.10
CA VAL A 5 -1.70 20.07 22.89
C VAL A 5 -2.33 21.45 22.70
N LYS A 6 -1.50 22.50 22.60
CA LYS A 6 -1.95 23.88 22.38
C LYS A 6 -2.00 24.29 20.93
N ASP A 7 -1.01 23.87 20.16
CA ASP A 7 -0.87 24.22 18.74
C ASP A 7 -0.19 23.07 18.02
N VAL A 8 -0.58 22.85 16.78
CA VAL A 8 0.00 21.84 15.88
C VAL A 8 0.22 22.48 14.53
N ARG A 9 1.44 22.34 14.00
CA ARG A 9 1.77 22.78 12.64
C ARG A 9 2.26 21.61 11.84
N SER A 10 1.69 21.46 10.65
CA SER A 10 2.20 20.53 9.63
C SER A 10 3.04 21.29 8.62
N CYS A 11 4.25 20.80 8.37
CA CYS A 11 5.18 21.42 7.41
C CYS A 11 5.71 20.34 6.47
N GLY A 12 5.49 20.55 5.17
CA GLY A 12 6.10 19.73 4.14
C GLY A 12 7.52 20.23 3.84
N THR A 13 8.49 19.33 3.89
CA THR A 13 9.91 19.64 3.58
C THR A 13 10.34 19.14 2.21
N LEU A 14 9.49 18.38 1.51
CA LEU A 14 9.77 17.86 0.17
C LEU A 14 9.30 18.85 -0.89
N PHE A 15 10.20 19.19 -1.81
CA PHE A 15 9.92 20.05 -2.95
C PHE A 15 10.17 19.29 -4.25
N ARG A 16 9.16 19.19 -5.10
CA ARG A 16 9.25 18.54 -6.42
C ARG A 16 9.07 19.53 -7.58
N GLY A 17 8.88 20.80 -7.30
CA GLY A 17 8.82 21.87 -8.28
C GLY A 17 7.53 21.95 -9.09
N LEU A 18 6.44 21.32 -8.67
CA LEU A 18 5.17 21.32 -9.41
C LEU A 18 4.60 22.72 -9.63
N GLU A 19 4.74 23.59 -8.64
CA GLU A 19 4.30 24.99 -8.71
C GLU A 19 5.02 25.76 -9.83
N MET A 20 6.28 25.43 -10.08
CA MET A 20 7.08 26.03 -11.17
C MET A 20 6.79 25.36 -12.51
N ILE A 21 6.63 24.02 -12.52
CA ILE A 21 6.36 23.25 -13.72
C ILE A 21 5.01 23.65 -14.33
N LEU A 22 4.02 23.93 -13.49
CA LEU A 22 2.66 24.25 -13.92
C LEU A 22 2.47 25.72 -14.33
N LYS A 23 3.39 26.58 -13.93
CA LYS A 23 3.30 28.01 -14.25
C LYS A 23 3.31 28.23 -15.76
N GLY A 24 2.28 28.92 -16.26
CA GLY A 24 2.13 29.25 -17.70
C GLY A 24 1.58 28.10 -18.55
N ARG A 25 1.21 26.96 -17.97
CA ARG A 25 0.54 25.89 -18.70
C ARG A 25 -0.96 26.10 -18.76
N ASP A 26 -1.59 25.48 -19.76
CA ASP A 26 -3.07 25.44 -19.85
C ASP A 26 -3.63 24.72 -18.63
N PRO A 27 -4.56 25.33 -17.87
CA PRO A 27 -5.16 24.68 -16.69
C PRO A 27 -5.83 23.33 -16.99
N ARG A 28 -6.30 23.12 -18.23
CA ARG A 28 -6.92 21.84 -18.65
C ARG A 28 -5.93 20.69 -18.71
N ASP A 29 -4.65 20.98 -18.90
CA ASP A 29 -3.59 19.97 -18.98
C ASP A 29 -2.97 19.65 -17.60
N VAL A 30 -3.22 20.49 -16.59
CA VAL A 30 -2.60 20.38 -15.27
C VAL A 30 -2.84 19.02 -14.63
N GLN A 31 -4.00 18.41 -14.82
CA GLN A 31 -4.33 17.09 -14.31
C GLN A 31 -3.35 16.00 -14.77
N HIS A 32 -2.82 16.09 -15.99
CA HIS A 32 -1.86 15.10 -16.51
C HIS A 32 -0.51 15.19 -15.81
N PHE A 33 -0.11 16.38 -15.40
CA PHE A 33 1.13 16.58 -14.64
C PHE A 33 0.95 16.18 -13.17
N THR A 34 -0.12 16.63 -12.54
CA THR A 34 -0.37 16.32 -11.13
C THR A 34 -0.59 14.83 -10.89
N GLN A 35 -1.21 14.14 -11.83
CA GLN A 35 -1.36 12.68 -11.77
C GLN A 35 -0.02 11.96 -11.60
N ARG A 36 1.05 12.46 -12.22
CA ARG A 36 2.39 11.86 -12.15
C ARG A 36 3.16 12.17 -10.88
N THR A 37 2.56 12.92 -9.97
CA THR A 37 3.14 13.14 -8.64
C THR A 37 3.24 11.84 -7.85
N CYS A 38 2.25 10.96 -8.00
CA CYS A 38 2.17 9.71 -7.27
C CYS A 38 1.66 8.59 -8.19
N GLY A 39 2.40 7.49 -8.26
CA GLY A 39 2.02 6.30 -9.05
C GLY A 39 1.15 5.32 -8.27
N VAL A 40 1.21 5.32 -6.94
CA VAL A 40 0.35 4.51 -6.06
C VAL A 40 -1.05 5.12 -6.02
N CYS A 41 -1.17 6.40 -5.63
CA CYS A 41 -2.45 7.13 -5.63
C CYS A 41 -2.75 7.73 -7.02
N THR A 42 -2.66 6.95 -8.06
CA THR A 42 -2.51 7.39 -9.46
C THR A 42 -3.66 8.27 -9.99
N TYR A 43 -4.82 8.24 -9.37
CA TYR A 43 -5.98 9.07 -9.77
C TYR A 43 -6.23 10.27 -8.85
N THR A 44 -5.79 10.22 -7.60
CA THR A 44 -6.13 11.19 -6.57
C THR A 44 -5.69 12.61 -6.93
N HIS A 45 -4.43 12.79 -7.36
CA HIS A 45 -3.92 14.11 -7.73
C HIS A 45 -4.54 14.66 -9.00
N ALA A 46 -4.90 13.82 -9.97
CA ALA A 46 -5.63 14.23 -11.15
C ALA A 46 -7.03 14.74 -10.78
N LEU A 47 -7.73 13.99 -9.92
CA LEU A 47 -9.07 14.37 -9.44
C LEU A 47 -9.02 15.67 -8.63
N ALA A 48 -8.03 15.83 -7.74
CA ALA A 48 -7.86 17.06 -6.97
C ALA A 48 -7.63 18.28 -7.87
N SER A 49 -6.79 18.14 -8.89
CA SER A 49 -6.55 19.19 -9.89
C SER A 49 -7.82 19.54 -10.69
N THR A 50 -8.56 18.53 -11.12
CA THR A 50 -9.81 18.72 -11.85
C THR A 50 -10.84 19.44 -10.99
N ARG A 51 -11.00 19.03 -9.72
CA ARG A 51 -11.93 19.69 -8.79
C ARG A 51 -11.54 21.14 -8.50
N ALA A 52 -10.24 21.41 -8.31
CA ALA A 52 -9.76 22.78 -8.11
C ALA A 52 -10.08 23.69 -9.31
N LEU A 53 -9.95 23.16 -10.54
CA LEU A 53 -10.31 23.89 -11.75
C LEU A 53 -11.82 24.10 -11.86
N GLU A 54 -12.61 23.09 -11.56
CA GLU A 54 -14.08 23.17 -11.55
C GLU A 54 -14.57 24.18 -10.49
N ASP A 55 -13.98 24.20 -9.31
CA ASP A 55 -14.30 25.18 -8.28
C ASP A 55 -14.00 26.62 -8.74
N ALA A 56 -12.89 26.81 -9.44
CA ALA A 56 -12.53 28.10 -10.00
C ALA A 56 -13.48 28.57 -11.12
N ILE A 57 -13.97 27.65 -11.96
CA ILE A 57 -14.86 27.95 -13.08
C ILE A 57 -16.30 28.17 -12.59
N PHE A 58 -16.77 27.32 -11.68
CA PHE A 58 -18.16 27.27 -11.24
C PHE A 58 -18.40 27.91 -9.88
N ASN A 59 -17.44 28.68 -9.34
CA ASN A 59 -17.51 29.31 -8.00
C ASN A 59 -17.93 28.32 -6.91
N ALA A 60 -17.28 27.17 -6.88
CA ALA A 60 -17.58 26.06 -5.98
C ALA A 60 -19.00 25.48 -6.10
N SER A 61 -19.73 25.82 -7.18
CA SER A 61 -21.03 25.21 -7.49
C SER A 61 -20.83 24.00 -8.39
N HIS A 62 -21.02 22.80 -7.84
CA HIS A 62 -20.90 21.56 -8.62
C HIS A 62 -22.18 21.20 -9.41
N LYS A 63 -23.16 22.08 -9.45
CA LYS A 63 -24.47 21.85 -10.11
C LYS A 63 -24.36 21.67 -11.61
N ASP A 64 -23.33 22.25 -12.22
CA ASP A 64 -23.13 22.22 -13.68
C ASP A 64 -22.32 21.01 -14.15
N ILE A 65 -21.85 20.18 -13.21
CA ILE A 65 -21.14 18.93 -13.53
C ILE A 65 -22.19 17.86 -13.83
N PRO A 66 -22.15 17.22 -15.01
CA PRO A 66 -23.08 16.14 -15.33
C PRO A 66 -23.04 15.01 -14.30
N ALA A 67 -24.22 14.53 -13.89
CA ALA A 67 -24.33 13.47 -12.89
C ALA A 67 -23.51 12.23 -13.26
N ASN A 68 -23.50 11.85 -14.54
CA ASN A 68 -22.69 10.71 -15.01
C ASN A 68 -21.19 10.92 -14.81
N ALA A 69 -20.69 12.15 -14.97
CA ALA A 69 -19.27 12.45 -14.69
C ALA A 69 -18.96 12.23 -13.21
N THR A 70 -19.85 12.66 -12.34
CA THR A 70 -19.71 12.43 -10.89
C THR A 70 -19.74 10.94 -10.54
N TYR A 71 -20.66 10.17 -11.12
CA TYR A 71 -20.73 8.72 -10.88
C TYR A 71 -19.49 7.98 -11.36
N ILE A 72 -19.01 8.28 -12.57
CA ILE A 72 -17.79 7.64 -13.10
C ILE A 72 -16.58 7.98 -12.23
N ARG A 73 -16.41 9.25 -11.85
CA ARG A 73 -15.32 9.67 -10.96
C ARG A 73 -15.38 8.98 -9.62
N ASN A 74 -16.55 8.82 -9.03
CA ASN A 74 -16.73 8.14 -7.76
C ASN A 74 -16.45 6.64 -7.87
N LEU A 75 -16.82 6.00 -8.98
CA LEU A 75 -16.49 4.60 -9.22
C LEU A 75 -14.97 4.38 -9.34
N VAL A 76 -14.28 5.24 -10.10
CA VAL A 76 -12.81 5.16 -10.22
C VAL A 76 -12.14 5.43 -8.87
N LEU A 77 -12.63 6.44 -8.13
CA LEU A 77 -12.08 6.74 -6.79
C LEU A 77 -12.34 5.58 -5.80
N GLY A 78 -13.52 4.98 -5.84
CA GLY A 78 -13.85 3.81 -5.02
C GLY A 78 -12.95 2.61 -5.33
N GLN A 79 -12.66 2.39 -6.61
CA GLN A 79 -11.73 1.33 -7.03
C GLN A 79 -10.30 1.61 -6.56
N LEU A 80 -9.84 2.86 -6.65
CA LEU A 80 -8.55 3.27 -6.12
C LEU A 80 -8.49 3.12 -4.60
N PHE A 81 -9.56 3.44 -3.89
CA PHE A 81 -9.66 3.25 -2.44
C PHE A 81 -9.42 1.79 -2.03
N LEU A 82 -10.06 0.85 -2.71
CA LEU A 82 -9.85 -0.58 -2.46
C LEU A 82 -8.40 -0.99 -2.77
N HIS A 83 -7.90 -0.59 -3.92
CA HIS A 83 -6.52 -0.85 -4.34
C HIS A 83 -5.52 -0.33 -3.30
N ASP A 84 -5.66 0.91 -2.87
CA ASP A 84 -4.71 1.55 -1.94
C ASP A 84 -4.70 0.89 -0.56
N HIS A 85 -5.85 0.41 -0.07
CA HIS A 85 -5.91 -0.34 1.18
C HIS A 85 -5.16 -1.67 1.06
N ILE A 86 -5.33 -2.39 -0.03
CA ILE A 86 -4.64 -3.66 -0.27
C ILE A 86 -3.13 -3.43 -0.40
N VAL A 87 -2.73 -2.48 -1.24
CA VAL A 87 -1.32 -2.14 -1.44
C VAL A 87 -0.67 -1.67 -0.14
N HIS A 88 -1.33 -0.81 0.62
CA HIS A 88 -0.79 -0.33 1.89
C HIS A 88 -0.61 -1.47 2.88
N PHE A 89 -1.61 -2.34 3.03
CA PHE A 89 -1.54 -3.47 3.93
C PHE A 89 -0.37 -4.39 3.59
N TYR A 90 -0.25 -4.84 2.34
CA TYR A 90 0.77 -5.81 1.96
C TYR A 90 2.15 -5.18 1.75
N HIS A 91 2.26 -4.07 1.02
CA HIS A 91 3.56 -3.52 0.60
C HIS A 91 4.16 -2.52 1.59
N LEU A 92 3.34 -1.86 2.40
CA LEU A 92 3.81 -0.84 3.34
C LEU A 92 3.71 -1.28 4.80
N HIS A 93 2.94 -2.30 5.12
CA HIS A 93 2.67 -2.65 6.51
C HIS A 93 2.91 -4.13 6.86
N ALA A 94 2.70 -5.06 5.93
CA ALA A 94 2.79 -6.49 6.23
C ALA A 94 4.15 -6.91 6.80
N LEU A 95 5.25 -6.33 6.30
CA LEU A 95 6.60 -6.63 6.78
C LEU A 95 6.89 -6.14 8.20
N ASP A 96 6.05 -5.26 8.76
CA ASP A 96 6.14 -4.92 10.19
C ASP A 96 5.64 -6.06 11.09
N TRP A 97 4.88 -7.01 10.54
CA TRP A 97 4.22 -8.10 11.26
C TRP A 97 4.70 -9.49 10.86
N VAL A 98 5.40 -9.61 9.76
CA VAL A 98 5.80 -10.90 9.17
C VAL A 98 7.31 -11.01 9.12
N ASP A 99 7.85 -12.05 9.75
CA ASP A 99 9.23 -12.46 9.55
C ASP A 99 9.31 -13.48 8.40
N VAL A 100 9.60 -12.96 7.21
CA VAL A 100 9.70 -13.77 5.99
C VAL A 100 10.78 -14.84 6.10
N THR A 101 11.87 -14.56 6.83
CA THR A 101 13.00 -15.50 6.95
C THR A 101 12.69 -16.70 7.85
N SER A 102 11.88 -16.51 8.90
CA SER A 102 11.46 -17.60 9.78
C SER A 102 10.54 -18.61 9.09
N ALA A 103 9.84 -18.20 8.05
CA ALA A 103 9.00 -19.09 7.21
C ALA A 103 9.81 -20.27 6.62
N LEU A 104 11.13 -20.12 6.44
CA LEU A 104 12.00 -21.20 5.98
C LEU A 104 12.13 -22.37 6.96
N GLN A 105 11.87 -22.13 8.25
CA GLN A 105 11.97 -23.12 9.33
C GLN A 105 10.62 -23.81 9.59
N ALA A 106 9.53 -23.32 9.00
CA ALA A 106 8.20 -23.84 9.22
C ALA A 106 7.98 -25.24 8.62
N ASP A 107 7.13 -26.04 9.25
CA ASP A 107 6.58 -27.27 8.67
C ASP A 107 5.36 -26.92 7.80
N PRO A 108 5.42 -27.11 6.47
CA PRO A 108 4.29 -26.79 5.59
C PRO A 108 3.00 -27.57 5.92
N SER A 109 3.10 -28.77 6.47
CA SER A 109 1.93 -29.56 6.82
C SER A 109 1.23 -29.01 8.06
N LYS A 110 2.01 -28.60 9.06
CA LYS A 110 1.47 -27.92 10.24
C LYS A 110 0.89 -26.56 9.88
N ALA A 111 1.59 -25.79 9.03
CA ALA A 111 1.12 -24.50 8.55
C ALA A 111 -0.20 -24.64 7.78
N ALA A 112 -0.33 -25.65 6.89
CA ALA A 112 -1.59 -25.92 6.19
C ALA A 112 -2.73 -26.30 7.16
N SER A 113 -2.44 -27.13 8.17
CA SER A 113 -3.41 -27.47 9.20
C SER A 113 -3.88 -26.23 9.99
N LEU A 114 -2.95 -25.36 10.37
CA LEU A 114 -3.26 -24.11 11.05
C LEU A 114 -4.11 -23.19 10.15
N ALA A 115 -3.71 -22.97 8.89
CA ALA A 115 -4.47 -22.16 7.95
C ALA A 115 -5.90 -22.66 7.78
N ASN A 116 -6.10 -23.96 7.61
CA ASN A 116 -7.41 -24.58 7.46
C ASN A 116 -8.26 -24.54 8.74
N SER A 117 -7.65 -24.34 9.90
CA SER A 117 -8.39 -24.16 11.17
C SER A 117 -8.96 -22.75 11.35
N ILE A 118 -8.40 -21.75 10.69
CA ILE A 118 -8.76 -20.34 10.85
C ILE A 118 -9.41 -19.73 9.61
N SER A 119 -9.36 -20.40 8.46
CA SER A 119 -9.89 -19.90 7.19
C SER A 119 -10.74 -20.95 6.49
N SER A 120 -11.80 -20.51 5.83
CA SER A 120 -12.60 -21.37 4.94
C SER A 120 -11.96 -21.59 3.57
N ARG A 121 -10.89 -20.85 3.23
CA ARG A 121 -10.12 -21.05 1.98
C ARG A 121 -9.18 -22.24 2.17
N PRO A 122 -9.34 -23.33 1.38
CA PRO A 122 -8.47 -24.48 1.49
C PRO A 122 -7.01 -24.13 1.18
N THR A 123 -6.11 -24.52 2.08
CA THR A 123 -4.66 -24.36 1.90
C THR A 123 -4.01 -25.75 1.91
N LYS A 124 -3.17 -26.04 0.92
CA LYS A 124 -2.44 -27.29 0.81
C LYS A 124 -0.98 -27.15 1.23
N ALA A 125 -0.44 -28.20 1.82
CA ALA A 125 0.96 -28.21 2.21
C ALA A 125 1.92 -28.07 1.02
N GLU A 126 1.51 -28.56 -0.16
CA GLU A 126 2.30 -28.42 -1.39
C GLU A 126 2.45 -26.95 -1.83
N ASP A 127 1.38 -26.17 -1.72
CA ASP A 127 1.37 -24.75 -2.07
C ASP A 127 2.33 -23.99 -1.14
N LEU A 128 2.26 -24.25 0.16
CA LEU A 128 3.16 -23.64 1.14
C LEU A 128 4.62 -24.08 0.97
N ARG A 129 4.86 -25.33 0.57
CA ARG A 129 6.21 -25.80 0.21
C ARG A 129 6.76 -25.08 -0.99
N ALA A 130 5.93 -24.84 -2.02
CA ALA A 130 6.34 -24.07 -3.19
C ALA A 130 6.74 -22.63 -2.83
N VAL A 131 6.06 -22.00 -1.87
CA VAL A 131 6.45 -20.68 -1.31
C VAL A 131 7.81 -20.77 -0.63
N GLN A 132 8.06 -21.77 0.22
CA GLN A 132 9.37 -21.96 0.84
C GLN A 132 10.49 -22.16 -0.18
N ASP A 133 10.23 -22.91 -1.24
CA ASP A 133 11.24 -23.19 -2.27
C ASP A 133 11.57 -21.93 -3.08
N LYS A 134 10.57 -21.08 -3.40
CA LYS A 134 10.79 -19.74 -3.97
C LYS A 134 11.65 -18.89 -3.04
N LEU A 135 11.34 -18.88 -1.75
CA LEU A 135 12.07 -18.11 -0.77
C LEU A 135 13.50 -18.60 -0.60
N LYS A 136 13.74 -19.93 -0.56
CA LYS A 136 15.08 -20.52 -0.54
C LYS A 136 15.90 -20.10 -1.76
N ALA A 137 15.31 -20.17 -2.94
CA ALA A 137 15.97 -19.75 -4.18
C ALA A 137 16.32 -18.26 -4.14
N PHE A 138 15.42 -17.43 -3.63
CA PHE A 138 15.65 -16.00 -3.46
C PHE A 138 16.81 -15.70 -2.48
N VAL A 139 16.83 -16.38 -1.34
CA VAL A 139 17.94 -16.28 -0.38
C VAL A 139 19.27 -16.71 -1.01
N ALA A 140 19.27 -17.84 -1.74
CA ALA A 140 20.46 -18.35 -2.40
C ALA A 140 21.00 -17.41 -3.51
N SER A 141 20.13 -16.58 -4.09
CA SER A 141 20.53 -15.57 -5.08
C SER A 141 21.30 -14.38 -4.50
N GLY A 142 21.35 -14.23 -3.18
CA GLY A 142 21.97 -13.10 -2.49
C GLY A 142 21.15 -11.81 -2.51
N GLN A 143 19.92 -11.84 -3.02
CA GLN A 143 19.06 -10.65 -3.15
C GLN A 143 18.26 -10.32 -1.88
N LEU A 144 18.37 -11.13 -0.85
CA LEU A 144 17.60 -10.96 0.39
C LEU A 144 18.05 -9.75 1.24
N GLY A 145 19.25 -9.19 0.98
CA GLY A 145 19.88 -8.17 1.81
C GLY A 145 18.97 -7.07 2.37
N PRO A 146 18.14 -6.39 1.57
CA PRO A 146 17.22 -5.38 2.07
C PRO A 146 16.16 -5.92 3.03
N PHE A 147 15.74 -7.17 2.87
CA PHE A 147 14.68 -7.78 3.67
C PHE A 147 15.19 -8.38 4.99
N THR A 148 16.50 -8.58 5.13
CA THR A 148 17.08 -9.11 6.38
C THR A 148 17.30 -8.06 7.45
N ASN A 149 17.41 -6.78 7.08
CA ASN A 149 17.86 -5.74 8.01
C ASN A 149 16.92 -4.52 8.11
N ALA A 150 15.94 -4.38 7.23
CA ALA A 150 15.31 -3.09 7.03
C ALA A 150 14.23 -2.74 8.05
N TYR A 151 13.56 -3.71 8.63
CA TYR A 151 12.34 -3.47 9.43
C TYR A 151 12.40 -4.07 10.82
N PHE A 152 13.49 -4.70 11.18
CA PHE A 152 13.60 -5.48 12.38
C PHE A 152 14.21 -4.69 13.54
N LEU A 153 13.34 -4.07 14.30
CA LEU A 153 13.69 -3.59 15.64
C LEU A 153 13.61 -4.79 16.60
N GLY A 154 14.73 -5.15 17.22
CA GLY A 154 14.76 -6.21 18.22
C GLY A 154 13.67 -5.98 19.28
N GLY A 155 12.91 -7.03 19.58
CA GLY A 155 11.79 -6.96 20.52
C GLY A 155 10.42 -6.65 19.92
N HIS A 156 10.32 -6.53 18.58
CA HIS A 156 9.02 -6.38 17.93
C HIS A 156 8.20 -7.68 18.02
N PRO A 157 6.87 -7.63 18.30
CA PRO A 157 6.04 -8.83 18.47
C PRO A 157 6.06 -9.80 17.28
N ALA A 158 6.25 -9.31 16.07
CA ALA A 158 6.33 -10.14 14.86
C ALA A 158 7.45 -11.19 14.88
N TYR A 159 8.52 -10.96 15.64
CA TYR A 159 9.64 -11.92 15.77
C TYR A 159 9.33 -13.12 16.63
N TYR A 160 8.27 -13.06 17.39
CA TYR A 160 7.83 -14.12 18.27
C TYR A 160 6.67 -14.90 17.69
N LEU A 161 6.27 -14.62 16.45
CA LEU A 161 5.29 -15.43 15.76
C LEU A 161 5.86 -16.79 15.40
N ASP A 162 5.02 -17.80 15.54
CA ASP A 162 5.34 -19.16 15.14
C ASP A 162 5.79 -19.21 13.68
N PRO A 163 6.85 -19.94 13.31
CA PRO A 163 7.29 -20.10 11.91
C PRO A 163 6.16 -20.52 10.96
N GLU A 164 5.24 -21.37 11.41
CA GLU A 164 4.06 -21.78 10.64
C GLU A 164 3.14 -20.60 10.34
N ALA A 165 2.89 -19.72 11.31
CA ALA A 165 2.10 -18.50 11.10
C ALA A 165 2.81 -17.54 10.13
N ASN A 166 4.12 -17.39 10.25
CA ASN A 166 4.93 -16.59 9.32
C ASN A 166 4.93 -17.17 7.91
N LEU A 167 4.92 -18.49 7.75
CA LEU A 167 4.82 -19.12 6.43
C LEU A 167 3.46 -18.81 5.75
N ILE A 168 2.37 -18.88 6.49
CA ILE A 168 1.03 -18.52 5.97
C ILE A 168 1.00 -17.06 5.56
N ALA A 169 1.47 -16.17 6.41
CA ALA A 169 1.50 -14.73 6.13
C ALA A 169 2.44 -14.39 4.95
N THR A 170 3.58 -15.07 4.84
CA THR A 170 4.50 -14.90 3.70
C THR A 170 3.87 -15.38 2.40
N ALA A 171 3.10 -16.47 2.40
CA ALA A 171 2.38 -16.93 1.23
C ALA A 171 1.39 -15.86 0.73
N HIS A 172 0.61 -15.27 1.64
CA HIS A 172 -0.29 -14.16 1.29
C HIS A 172 0.43 -12.89 0.81
N TYR A 173 1.62 -12.64 1.32
CA TYR A 173 2.42 -11.49 0.88
C TYR A 173 2.98 -11.67 -0.54
N LEU A 174 3.27 -12.91 -0.96
CA LEU A 174 3.86 -13.24 -2.26
C LEU A 174 2.83 -13.52 -3.37
N GLU A 175 1.56 -13.68 -3.03
CA GLU A 175 0.42 -13.77 -3.98
C GLU A 175 0.01 -12.39 -4.52
#